data_64576792e8d0f222b0c44ad522c46e38
#
_entry.id   64576792e8d0f222b0c44ad522c46e38
#
_cell.length_a   1.000
_cell.length_b   1.000
_cell.length_c   1.000
_cell.angle_alpha   90.00
_cell.angle_beta   90.00
_cell.angle_gamma   90.00
#
_symmetry.space_group_name_H-M   'P 1'
#
loop_
_entity.id
_entity.type
_entity.pdbx_description
1 polymer ?
#
loop_
_entity_poly.entity_id
_entity_poly.type
_entity_poly.pdbx_seq_one_letter_code
_entity_poly.pdbx_strand_id
1 'polypeptide(L)'
;MLYAAPGAAGAKLTYQAHYDNFIGGRWVAPVKGQYFDVVTPISGKVYTRVARSTAEDIELALDAAHAAADKWGRTPPAERSNLLLKIADRIEANLELLAYAETVDNGKPIRETLNADIPLTVDHFRYFAGCLRAQEGALSEIDAHTIAYHFHEPLGVVGQIIPWNLPILM
;
A
#
# COMPACT_ATOMS: atom_id res chain seq x y z
N MET A 1 -7.29 -11.98 24.19
CA MET A 1 -5.87 -12.38 23.96
C MET A 1 -5.00 -11.17 24.23
N LEU A 2 -3.93 -11.31 25.00
CA LEU A 2 -2.96 -10.22 25.26
C LEU A 2 -1.78 -10.38 24.31
N TYR A 3 -1.42 -9.30 23.64
CA TYR A 3 -0.25 -9.23 22.75
C TYR A 3 0.92 -8.61 23.50
N ALA A 4 2.09 -9.23 23.35
CA ALA A 4 3.32 -8.68 23.91
C ALA A 4 3.75 -7.42 23.15
N ALA A 5 4.36 -6.46 23.85
CA ALA A 5 4.93 -5.26 23.23
C ALA A 5 6.10 -5.61 22.29
N PRO A 6 6.44 -4.76 21.31
CA PRO A 6 7.62 -4.94 20.49
C PRO A 6 8.89 -5.12 21.35
N GLY A 7 9.72 -6.10 20.99
CA GLY A 7 10.95 -6.44 21.71
C GLY A 7 10.77 -7.27 22.98
N ALA A 8 9.54 -7.52 23.42
CA ALA A 8 9.28 -8.42 24.55
C ALA A 8 9.16 -9.89 24.10
N ALA A 9 9.36 -10.82 25.01
CA ALA A 9 9.14 -12.23 24.74
C ALA A 9 7.68 -12.49 24.31
N GLY A 10 7.47 -13.17 23.20
CA GLY A 10 6.14 -13.43 22.64
C GLY A 10 5.59 -12.32 21.73
N ALA A 11 6.39 -11.29 21.40
CA ALA A 11 6.02 -10.31 20.39
C ALA A 11 5.79 -10.99 19.03
N LYS A 12 4.74 -10.57 18.31
CA LYS A 12 4.37 -11.14 17.00
C LYS A 12 5.30 -10.72 15.87
N LEU A 13 6.02 -9.62 16.05
CA LEU A 13 6.92 -9.04 15.06
C LEU A 13 8.18 -8.52 15.73
N THR A 14 9.33 -8.80 15.10
CA THR A 14 10.60 -8.18 15.43
C THR A 14 10.90 -7.11 14.39
N TYR A 15 11.00 -5.86 14.84
CA TYR A 15 11.35 -4.74 13.97
C TYR A 15 12.86 -4.67 13.73
N GLN A 16 13.23 -4.24 12.53
CA GLN A 16 14.61 -3.89 12.23
C GLN A 16 15.00 -2.60 12.93
N ALA A 17 16.31 -2.36 13.08
CA ALA A 17 16.81 -1.12 13.67
C ALA A 17 16.40 0.12 12.86
N HIS A 18 16.28 -0.03 11.55
CA HIS A 18 15.74 0.99 10.64
C HIS A 18 15.21 0.35 9.35
N TYR A 19 14.39 1.11 8.64
CA TYR A 19 13.88 0.76 7.31
C TYR A 19 14.25 1.84 6.31
N ASP A 20 14.74 1.40 5.16
CA ASP A 20 15.09 2.23 4.01
C ASP A 20 13.84 2.53 3.13
N ASN A 21 14.01 3.33 2.09
CA ASN A 21 13.03 3.52 1.04
C ASN A 21 12.92 2.24 0.20
N PHE A 22 11.72 1.88 -0.25
CA PHE A 22 11.55 0.78 -1.20
C PHE A 22 11.29 1.36 -2.60
N ILE A 23 12.33 1.34 -3.45
CA ILE A 23 12.31 1.99 -4.77
C ILE A 23 12.79 0.98 -5.83
N GLY A 24 12.04 0.86 -6.93
CA GLY A 24 12.42 0.00 -8.03
C GLY A 24 12.58 -1.48 -7.65
N GLY A 25 11.77 -1.95 -6.67
CA GLY A 25 11.78 -3.35 -6.21
C GLY A 25 12.90 -3.69 -5.21
N ARG A 26 13.60 -2.71 -4.66
CA ARG A 26 14.72 -2.91 -3.71
C ARG A 26 14.71 -1.87 -2.60
N TRP A 27 15.33 -2.21 -1.48
CA TRP A 27 15.57 -1.27 -0.39
C TRP A 27 16.75 -0.36 -0.74
N VAL A 28 16.56 0.96 -0.58
CA VAL A 28 17.51 2.02 -0.93
C VAL A 28 17.62 2.98 0.24
N ALA A 29 18.83 3.13 0.78
CA ALA A 29 19.07 4.11 1.83
C ALA A 29 18.72 5.53 1.36
N PRO A 30 18.21 6.40 2.25
CA PRO A 30 17.93 7.79 1.89
C PRO A 30 19.21 8.49 1.43
N VAL A 31 19.13 9.32 0.40
CA VAL A 31 20.28 9.98 -0.25
C VAL A 31 21.17 10.72 0.76
N LYS A 32 20.56 11.36 1.77
CA LYS A 32 21.30 12.07 2.84
C LYS A 32 21.64 11.20 4.04
N GLY A 33 21.39 9.88 3.99
CA GLY A 33 21.70 8.96 5.07
C GLY A 33 20.97 9.27 6.39
N GLN A 34 19.89 10.05 6.36
CA GLN A 34 19.16 10.47 7.55
C GLN A 34 17.95 9.60 7.83
N TYR A 35 17.69 9.35 9.10
CA TYR A 35 16.53 8.61 9.59
C TYR A 35 15.88 9.38 10.74
N PHE A 36 14.62 9.07 11.02
CA PHE A 36 13.94 9.59 12.20
C PHE A 36 13.29 8.46 13.00
N ASP A 37 13.15 8.70 14.28
CA ASP A 37 12.59 7.73 15.21
C ASP A 37 11.08 7.57 14.99
N VAL A 38 10.62 6.32 15.01
CA VAL A 38 9.19 5.99 15.03
C VAL A 38 8.82 5.55 16.44
N VAL A 39 7.91 6.32 17.02
CA VAL A 39 7.46 6.16 18.42
C VAL A 39 6.10 5.51 18.41
N THR A 40 5.93 4.40 19.12
CA THR A 40 4.60 3.82 19.30
C THR A 40 3.78 4.61 20.32
N PRO A 41 2.54 5.03 19.98
CA PRO A 41 1.66 5.73 20.92
C PRO A 41 1.29 4.90 22.16
N ILE A 42 1.39 3.56 22.07
CA ILE A 42 1.05 2.63 23.16
C ILE A 42 1.95 2.85 24.38
N SER A 43 3.25 3.09 24.16
CA SER A 43 4.21 3.18 25.27
C SER A 43 5.05 4.44 25.27
N GLY A 44 4.96 5.27 24.21
CA GLY A 44 5.82 6.43 24.02
C GLY A 44 7.28 6.09 23.74
N LYS A 45 7.60 4.84 23.40
CA LYS A 45 8.98 4.38 23.14
C LYS A 45 9.24 4.26 21.64
N VAL A 46 10.47 4.55 21.26
CA VAL A 46 10.98 4.27 19.91
C VAL A 46 11.06 2.76 19.72
N TYR A 47 10.52 2.26 18.60
CA TYR A 47 10.59 0.84 18.26
C TYR A 47 11.33 0.56 16.95
N THR A 48 11.50 1.56 16.09
CA THR A 48 12.31 1.51 14.87
C THR A 48 12.63 2.92 14.38
N ARG A 49 13.36 3.02 13.28
CA ARG A 49 13.58 4.27 12.53
C ARG A 49 13.21 4.06 11.07
N VAL A 50 12.83 5.14 10.38
CA VAL A 50 12.56 5.11 8.95
C VAL A 50 13.31 6.22 8.23
N ALA A 51 13.51 6.06 6.93
CA ALA A 51 14.23 7.00 6.10
C ALA A 51 13.61 8.41 6.19
N ARG A 52 14.44 9.42 6.46
CA ARG A 52 14.08 10.84 6.29
C ARG A 52 14.41 11.24 4.87
N SER A 53 13.47 10.97 3.98
CA SER A 53 13.61 11.23 2.56
C SER A 53 13.56 12.73 2.23
N THR A 54 14.21 13.09 1.14
CA THR A 54 14.26 14.45 0.58
C THR A 54 13.70 14.45 -0.84
N ALA A 55 13.68 15.61 -1.51
CA ALA A 55 13.26 15.72 -2.91
C ALA A 55 14.08 14.78 -3.82
N GLU A 56 15.38 14.61 -3.55
CA GLU A 56 16.24 13.69 -4.32
C GLU A 56 15.77 12.24 -4.24
N ASP A 57 15.30 11.77 -3.07
CA ASP A 57 14.72 10.43 -2.91
C ASP A 57 13.39 10.29 -3.65
N ILE A 58 12.58 11.36 -3.66
CA ILE A 58 11.30 11.38 -4.39
C ILE A 58 11.54 11.33 -5.90
N GLU A 59 12.53 12.06 -6.43
CA GLU A 59 12.89 11.96 -7.85
C GLU A 59 13.28 10.53 -8.24
N LEU A 60 14.11 9.86 -7.44
CA LEU A 60 14.45 8.45 -7.67
C LEU A 60 13.22 7.53 -7.69
N ALA A 61 12.25 7.78 -6.80
CA ALA A 61 11.01 7.02 -6.77
C ALA A 61 10.13 7.30 -7.99
N LEU A 62 10.03 8.57 -8.41
CA LEU A 62 9.29 8.98 -9.60
C LEU A 62 9.92 8.39 -10.87
N ASP A 63 11.23 8.42 -11.01
CA ASP A 63 11.94 7.82 -12.15
C ASP A 63 11.65 6.32 -12.26
N ALA A 64 11.71 5.59 -11.14
CA ALA A 64 11.40 4.17 -11.09
C ALA A 64 9.92 3.89 -11.43
N ALA A 65 9.00 4.72 -10.96
CA ALA A 65 7.58 4.59 -11.24
C ALA A 65 7.27 4.89 -12.72
N HIS A 66 7.84 5.95 -13.30
CA HIS A 66 7.70 6.28 -14.71
C HIS A 66 8.31 5.21 -15.63
N ALA A 67 9.44 4.64 -15.26
CA ALA A 67 10.05 3.53 -16.02
C ALA A 67 9.13 2.29 -16.07
N ALA A 68 8.30 2.07 -15.05
CA ALA A 68 7.35 0.96 -14.99
C ALA A 68 6.00 1.27 -15.64
N ALA A 69 5.62 2.54 -15.76
CA ALA A 69 4.27 2.99 -16.09
C ALA A 69 3.77 2.48 -17.45
N ASP A 70 4.60 2.53 -18.49
CA ASP A 70 4.21 2.10 -19.83
C ASP A 70 3.88 0.60 -19.88
N LYS A 71 4.77 -0.23 -19.34
CA LYS A 71 4.57 -1.68 -19.30
C LYS A 71 3.35 -2.04 -18.45
N TRP A 72 3.21 -1.43 -17.27
CA TRP A 72 2.09 -1.67 -16.37
C TRP A 72 0.76 -1.20 -16.97
N GLY A 73 0.72 -0.02 -17.58
CA GLY A 73 -0.46 0.52 -18.23
C GLY A 73 -1.00 -0.36 -19.36
N ARG A 74 -0.12 -1.09 -20.06
CA ARG A 74 -0.49 -2.04 -21.13
C ARG A 74 -0.81 -3.46 -20.61
N THR A 75 -0.64 -3.72 -19.31
CA THR A 75 -0.96 -5.04 -18.74
C THR A 75 -2.47 -5.27 -18.84
N PRO A 76 -2.91 -6.43 -19.38
CA PRO A 76 -4.33 -6.75 -19.51
C PRO A 76 -5.11 -6.61 -18.20
N PRO A 77 -6.35 -6.11 -18.21
CA PRO A 77 -7.17 -5.97 -17.00
C PRO A 77 -7.28 -7.27 -16.18
N ALA A 78 -7.38 -8.42 -16.84
CA ALA A 78 -7.44 -9.71 -16.14
C ALA A 78 -6.17 -10.04 -15.35
N GLU A 79 -5.00 -9.69 -15.87
CA GLU A 79 -3.72 -9.91 -15.18
C GLU A 79 -3.58 -8.96 -13.99
N ARG A 80 -3.97 -7.68 -14.15
CA ARG A 80 -3.99 -6.70 -13.05
C ARG A 80 -4.96 -7.13 -11.95
N SER A 81 -6.16 -7.59 -12.33
CA SER A 81 -7.15 -8.16 -11.41
C SER A 81 -6.57 -9.35 -10.62
N ASN A 82 -5.93 -10.30 -11.31
CA ASN A 82 -5.31 -11.46 -10.66
C ASN A 82 -4.20 -11.04 -9.68
N LEU A 83 -3.45 -9.98 -9.96
CA LEU A 83 -2.45 -9.47 -9.04
C LEU A 83 -3.09 -8.89 -7.76
N LEU A 84 -4.18 -8.12 -7.89
CA LEU A 84 -4.93 -7.61 -6.74
C LEU A 84 -5.48 -8.73 -5.87
N LEU A 85 -6.01 -9.81 -6.48
CA LEU A 85 -6.45 -10.99 -5.73
C LEU A 85 -5.30 -11.65 -4.96
N LYS A 86 -4.13 -11.81 -5.58
CA LYS A 86 -2.94 -12.36 -4.91
C LYS A 86 -2.47 -11.46 -3.73
N ILE A 87 -2.60 -10.14 -3.88
CA ILE A 87 -2.30 -9.21 -2.78
C ILE A 87 -3.30 -9.43 -1.64
N ALA A 88 -4.60 -9.50 -1.93
CA ALA A 88 -5.63 -9.78 -0.94
C ALA A 88 -5.36 -11.08 -0.17
N ASP A 89 -5.08 -12.17 -0.88
CA ASP A 89 -4.77 -13.47 -0.28
C ASP A 89 -3.52 -13.41 0.60
N ARG A 90 -2.50 -12.64 0.18
CA ARG A 90 -1.27 -12.44 0.97
C ARG A 90 -1.51 -11.63 2.24
N ILE A 91 -2.35 -10.59 2.17
CA ILE A 91 -2.76 -9.81 3.34
C ILE A 91 -3.55 -10.69 4.30
N GLU A 92 -4.54 -11.43 3.81
CA GLU A 92 -5.37 -12.31 4.63
C GLU A 92 -4.55 -13.41 5.33
N ALA A 93 -3.60 -14.02 4.62
CA ALA A 93 -2.69 -15.01 5.20
C ALA A 93 -1.77 -14.45 6.31
N ASN A 94 -1.60 -13.13 6.36
CA ASN A 94 -0.77 -12.43 7.36
C ASN A 94 -1.60 -11.47 8.24
N LEU A 95 -2.91 -11.68 8.32
CA LEU A 95 -3.86 -10.76 8.95
C LEU A 95 -3.45 -10.38 10.38
N GLU A 96 -3.17 -11.36 11.23
CA GLU A 96 -2.81 -11.11 12.64
C GLU A 96 -1.49 -10.32 12.76
N LEU A 97 -0.51 -10.64 11.91
CA LEU A 97 0.77 -9.94 11.90
C LEU A 97 0.62 -8.48 11.49
N LEU A 98 -0.15 -8.22 10.44
CA LEU A 98 -0.41 -6.87 9.93
C LEU A 98 -1.23 -6.04 10.91
N ALA A 99 -2.27 -6.63 11.53
CA ALA A 99 -3.07 -5.99 12.55
C ALA A 99 -2.23 -5.60 13.78
N TYR A 100 -1.31 -6.48 14.20
CA TYR A 100 -0.37 -6.18 15.27
C TYR A 100 0.56 -5.02 14.88
N ALA A 101 1.13 -5.04 13.66
CA ALA A 101 2.00 -3.98 13.17
C ALA A 101 1.29 -2.63 13.13
N GLU A 102 0.06 -2.57 12.61
CA GLU A 102 -0.75 -1.36 12.55
C GLU A 102 -1.08 -0.83 13.96
N THR A 103 -1.44 -1.71 14.88
CA THR A 103 -1.69 -1.32 16.29
C THR A 103 -0.44 -0.73 16.94
N VAL A 104 0.73 -1.29 16.70
CA VAL A 104 1.99 -0.76 17.24
C VAL A 104 2.30 0.62 16.66
N ASP A 105 2.03 0.82 15.38
CA ASP A 105 2.35 2.06 14.67
C ASP A 105 1.42 3.21 15.06
N ASN A 106 0.11 3.01 15.00
CA ASN A 106 -0.88 4.09 15.20
C ASN A 106 -1.57 4.11 16.56
N GLY A 107 -1.38 3.07 17.39
CA GLY A 107 -2.00 2.96 18.71
C GLY A 107 -3.47 2.52 18.72
N LYS A 108 -4.04 2.19 17.57
CA LYS A 108 -5.43 1.70 17.49
C LYS A 108 -5.58 0.37 18.23
N PRO A 109 -6.69 0.13 18.94
CA PRO A 109 -6.92 -1.14 19.62
C PRO A 109 -6.81 -2.33 18.65
N ILE A 110 -6.09 -3.37 19.06
CA ILE A 110 -5.90 -4.58 18.26
C ILE A 110 -7.22 -5.25 17.83
N ARG A 111 -8.28 -5.06 18.60
CA ARG A 111 -9.63 -5.52 18.25
C ARG A 111 -10.11 -4.88 16.95
N GLU A 112 -9.85 -3.59 16.75
CA GLU A 112 -10.27 -2.85 15.55
C GLU A 112 -9.42 -3.25 14.34
N THR A 113 -8.11 -3.32 14.50
CA THR A 113 -7.21 -3.70 13.39
C THR A 113 -7.45 -5.13 12.93
N LEU A 114 -7.72 -6.08 13.86
CA LEU A 114 -8.02 -7.48 13.54
C LEU A 114 -9.38 -7.69 12.88
N ASN A 115 -10.41 -6.96 13.30
CA ASN A 115 -11.79 -7.27 12.89
C ASN A 115 -12.38 -6.25 11.91
N ALA A 116 -11.72 -5.12 11.72
CA ALA A 116 -12.16 -4.07 10.80
C ALA A 116 -11.09 -3.71 9.76
N ASP A 117 -9.98 -3.10 10.16
CA ASP A 117 -9.06 -2.46 9.23
C ASP A 117 -8.42 -3.45 8.24
N ILE A 118 -7.83 -4.54 8.73
CA ILE A 118 -7.16 -5.50 7.84
C ILE A 118 -8.16 -6.32 7.02
N PRO A 119 -9.28 -6.84 7.58
CA PRO A 119 -10.32 -7.46 6.77
C PRO A 119 -10.89 -6.55 5.69
N LEU A 120 -11.12 -5.27 5.99
CA LEU A 120 -11.60 -4.29 5.01
C LEU A 120 -10.57 -4.04 3.92
N THR A 121 -9.28 -4.02 4.25
CA THR A 121 -8.20 -3.93 3.26
C THR A 121 -8.26 -5.11 2.27
N VAL A 122 -8.42 -6.33 2.77
CA VAL A 122 -8.58 -7.54 1.93
C VAL A 122 -9.79 -7.40 1.01
N ASP A 123 -10.93 -6.97 1.56
CA ASP A 123 -12.18 -6.79 0.80
C ASP A 123 -12.02 -5.74 -0.31
N HIS A 124 -11.38 -4.61 -0.04
CA HIS A 124 -11.13 -3.57 -1.04
C HIS A 124 -10.26 -4.06 -2.20
N PHE A 125 -9.19 -4.80 -1.93
CA PHE A 125 -8.40 -5.40 -3.02
C PHE A 125 -9.22 -6.37 -3.86
N ARG A 126 -10.07 -7.19 -3.25
CA ARG A 126 -10.99 -8.11 -3.96
C ARG A 126 -12.05 -7.35 -4.75
N TYR A 127 -12.63 -6.31 -4.16
CA TYR A 127 -13.62 -5.46 -4.82
C TYR A 127 -13.05 -4.83 -6.09
N PHE A 128 -11.92 -4.14 -5.99
CA PHE A 128 -11.31 -3.49 -7.16
C PHE A 128 -10.76 -4.49 -8.19
N ALA A 129 -10.36 -5.67 -7.78
CA ALA A 129 -10.06 -6.76 -8.72
C ALA A 129 -11.28 -7.15 -9.55
N GLY A 130 -12.46 -7.19 -8.93
CA GLY A 130 -13.75 -7.40 -9.62
C GLY A 130 -14.10 -6.25 -10.55
N CYS A 131 -13.95 -5.02 -10.11
CA CYS A 131 -14.21 -3.82 -10.92
C CYS A 131 -13.40 -3.81 -12.21
N LEU A 132 -12.12 -4.19 -12.18
CA LEU A 132 -11.28 -4.26 -13.38
C LEU A 132 -11.84 -5.21 -14.45
N ARG A 133 -12.50 -6.30 -14.04
CA ARG A 133 -13.09 -7.28 -14.97
C ARG A 133 -14.44 -6.86 -15.51
N ALA A 134 -15.15 -6.03 -14.80
CA ALA A 134 -16.47 -5.54 -15.14
C ALA A 134 -16.46 -4.13 -15.76
N GLN A 135 -15.28 -3.51 -15.89
CA GLN A 135 -15.16 -2.15 -16.41
C GLN A 135 -15.46 -2.12 -17.90
N GLU A 136 -16.46 -1.34 -18.28
CA GLU A 136 -16.88 -1.13 -19.65
C GLU A 136 -16.63 0.32 -20.07
N GLY A 137 -16.54 0.55 -21.37
CA GLY A 137 -16.63 1.86 -21.98
C GLY A 137 -18.06 2.19 -22.40
N ALA A 138 -18.25 3.28 -23.11
CA ALA A 138 -19.51 3.62 -23.73
C ALA A 138 -19.34 4.00 -25.20
N LEU A 139 -20.42 3.86 -25.96
CA LEU A 139 -20.48 4.25 -27.34
C LEU A 139 -21.80 5.01 -27.55
N SER A 140 -21.75 6.13 -28.29
CA SER A 140 -22.91 6.94 -28.65
C SER A 140 -22.84 7.31 -30.11
N GLU A 141 -23.98 7.28 -30.79
CA GLU A 141 -24.16 7.87 -32.11
C GLU A 141 -24.40 9.37 -31.94
N ILE A 142 -23.62 10.21 -32.62
CA ILE A 142 -23.77 11.67 -32.61
C ILE A 142 -24.66 12.07 -33.79
N ASP A 143 -24.38 11.50 -34.98
CA ASP A 143 -25.14 11.65 -36.19
C ASP A 143 -24.91 10.43 -37.12
N ALA A 144 -25.53 10.44 -38.32
CA ALA A 144 -25.45 9.32 -39.27
C ALA A 144 -24.03 8.95 -39.74
N HIS A 145 -23.04 9.80 -39.47
CA HIS A 145 -21.66 9.63 -39.94
C HIS A 145 -20.64 9.66 -38.82
N THR A 146 -21.05 9.91 -37.55
CA THR A 146 -20.15 10.14 -36.43
C THR A 146 -20.53 9.30 -35.22
N ILE A 147 -19.60 8.47 -34.77
CA ILE A 147 -19.73 7.69 -33.52
C ILE A 147 -18.70 8.22 -32.52
N ALA A 148 -19.14 8.52 -31.32
CA ALA A 148 -18.28 8.78 -30.18
C ALA A 148 -18.16 7.52 -29.31
N TYR A 149 -16.97 7.21 -28.89
CA TYR A 149 -16.73 6.16 -27.91
C TYR A 149 -15.76 6.65 -26.84
N HIS A 150 -15.87 6.08 -25.64
CA HIS A 150 -14.90 6.33 -24.60
C HIS A 150 -14.53 5.04 -23.88
N PHE A 151 -13.29 5.02 -23.40
CA PHE A 151 -12.72 3.95 -22.60
C PHE A 151 -11.86 4.55 -21.50
N HIS A 152 -11.56 3.73 -20.50
CA HIS A 152 -10.76 4.16 -19.36
C HIS A 152 -9.27 3.99 -19.66
N GLU A 153 -8.49 5.03 -19.36
CA GLU A 153 -7.04 5.02 -19.49
C GLU A 153 -6.38 5.12 -18.10
N PRO A 154 -5.15 4.60 -17.93
CA PRO A 154 -4.40 4.79 -16.71
C PRO A 154 -4.14 6.26 -16.41
N LEU A 155 -4.28 6.68 -15.15
CA LEU A 155 -3.87 8.02 -14.71
C LEU A 155 -2.35 8.23 -14.80
N GLY A 156 -1.58 7.15 -14.80
CA GLY A 156 -0.13 7.18 -14.77
C GLY A 156 0.42 7.06 -13.34
N VAL A 157 1.48 7.80 -13.04
CA VAL A 157 2.11 7.80 -11.71
C VAL A 157 1.32 8.70 -10.77
N VAL A 158 0.98 8.17 -9.59
CA VAL A 158 0.17 8.85 -8.59
C VAL A 158 0.97 8.96 -7.28
N GLY A 159 1.02 10.15 -6.72
CA GLY A 159 1.53 10.39 -5.36
C GLY A 159 0.42 10.17 -4.33
N GLN A 160 0.68 9.33 -3.34
CA GLN A 160 -0.25 9.07 -2.24
C GLN A 160 0.34 9.56 -0.92
N ILE A 161 -0.41 10.34 -0.16
CA ILE A 161 -0.09 10.73 1.22
C ILE A 161 -1.10 10.03 2.11
N ILE A 162 -0.69 8.90 2.65
CA ILE A 162 -1.58 8.01 3.40
C ILE A 162 -1.91 8.61 4.77
N PRO A 163 -3.20 8.71 5.17
CA PRO A 163 -3.60 9.09 6.52
C PRO A 163 -3.12 8.04 7.54
N TRP A 164 -2.57 8.51 8.63
CA TRP A 164 -1.98 7.65 9.67
C TRP A 164 -2.99 6.83 10.49
N ASN A 165 -4.28 7.11 10.39
CA ASN A 165 -5.33 6.38 11.11
C ASN A 165 -5.76 5.06 10.44
N LEU A 166 -5.43 4.88 9.15
CA LEU A 166 -5.72 3.67 8.37
C LEU A 166 -4.56 3.38 7.41
N PRO A 167 -3.35 3.14 7.91
CA PRO A 167 -2.13 3.13 7.11
C PRO A 167 -2.12 2.04 6.03
N ILE A 168 -2.61 0.84 6.31
CA ILE A 168 -2.61 -0.24 5.32
C ILE A 168 -3.85 -0.22 4.41
N LEU A 169 -4.98 0.27 4.90
CA LEU A 169 -6.22 0.32 4.13
C LEU A 169 -6.17 1.37 3.02
N MET A 170 -5.60 2.53 3.30
CA MET A 170 -5.59 3.69 2.39
C MET A 170 -4.40 3.66 1.45
#